data_fa175e77c50c2adb337e6b814d847ce9
#
_entry.id   fa175e77c50c2adb337e6b814d847ce9
#
_cell.length_a   1.000
_cell.length_b   1.000
_cell.length_c   1.000
_cell.angle_alpha   90.00
_cell.angle_beta   90.00
_cell.angle_gamma   90.00
#
_symmetry.space_group_name_H-M   'P 1'
#
loop_
_entity.id
_entity.type
_entity.pdbx_description
1 polymer ?
#
loop_
_entity_poly.entity_id
_entity_poly.type
_entity_poly.pdbx_seq_one_letter_code
_entity_poly.pdbx_strand_id
1 'polypeptide(L)'
;MVLDPYDDVVHTRAAMASHAPQHGRLTVHPTPGTDAAIALAYDVLAALGKPVPLTGHRPLDAGPAWSIAAAWILATPITHLTLLRAHLLTPHRFRALLALRRRTGVRLILVCHHRAMRAFLERELRQVEHGIAEACALLPEAEPATIERQTTQAGRPLANRWISLPALITLKALDDATPPCR
;
A
#
# COMPACT_ATOMS: atom_id res chain seq x y z
N MET A 1 -5.82 2.34 -12.41
CA MET A 1 -6.17 1.24 -11.51
C MET A 1 -5.46 -0.02 -11.96
N VAL A 2 -5.06 -0.89 -11.04
CA VAL A 2 -4.36 -2.17 -11.31
C VAL A 2 -5.29 -3.31 -10.96
N LEU A 3 -5.48 -4.25 -11.88
CA LEU A 3 -6.31 -5.44 -11.68
C LEU A 3 -5.40 -6.64 -11.39
N ASP A 4 -5.65 -7.31 -10.27
CA ASP A 4 -5.03 -8.57 -9.87
C ASP A 4 -6.13 -9.59 -9.56
N PRO A 5 -6.71 -10.22 -10.60
CA PRO A 5 -7.91 -11.04 -10.47
C PRO A 5 -7.72 -12.33 -9.68
N TYR A 6 -6.49 -12.72 -9.45
CA TYR A 6 -6.15 -13.97 -8.75
C TYR A 6 -5.66 -13.74 -7.31
N ASP A 7 -5.59 -12.48 -6.86
CA ASP A 7 -5.02 -12.10 -5.54
C ASP A 7 -3.62 -12.71 -5.33
N ASP A 8 -2.77 -12.54 -6.34
CA ASP A 8 -1.45 -13.17 -6.33
C ASP A 8 -0.57 -12.54 -5.23
N VAL A 9 -0.07 -13.41 -4.36
CA VAL A 9 0.82 -13.00 -3.26
C VAL A 9 2.10 -12.35 -3.77
N VAL A 10 2.55 -12.70 -4.97
CA VAL A 10 3.75 -12.10 -5.59
C VAL A 10 3.49 -10.64 -5.90
N HIS A 11 2.35 -10.31 -6.51
CA HIS A 11 1.97 -8.93 -6.80
C HIS A 11 1.80 -8.10 -5.52
N THR A 12 1.18 -8.68 -4.49
CA THR A 12 1.05 -8.02 -3.19
C THR A 12 2.43 -7.74 -2.57
N ARG A 13 3.34 -8.72 -2.60
CA ARG A 13 4.72 -8.55 -2.10
C ARG A 13 5.49 -7.50 -2.90
N ALA A 14 5.40 -7.51 -4.23
CA ALA A 14 6.05 -6.51 -5.09
C ALA A 14 5.52 -5.10 -4.78
N ALA A 15 4.21 -4.94 -4.63
CA ALA A 15 3.61 -3.66 -4.25
C ALA A 15 4.07 -3.19 -2.87
N MET A 16 4.19 -4.10 -1.89
CA MET A 16 4.73 -3.76 -0.56
C MET A 16 6.21 -3.44 -0.62
N ALA A 17 7.01 -4.16 -1.41
CA ALA A 17 8.43 -3.88 -1.60
C ALA A 17 8.68 -2.53 -2.30
N SER A 18 7.71 -2.03 -3.08
CA SER A 18 7.78 -0.71 -3.70
C SER A 18 7.60 0.45 -2.72
N HIS A 19 7.25 0.17 -1.46
CA HIS A 19 7.09 1.18 -0.42
C HIS A 19 8.43 1.85 -0.11
N ALA A 20 8.54 3.11 -0.46
CA ALA A 20 9.75 3.91 -0.27
C ALA A 20 9.37 5.40 -0.11
N PRO A 21 8.88 5.82 1.07
CA PRO A 21 8.43 7.20 1.29
C PRO A 21 9.51 8.24 0.99
N GLN A 22 10.77 7.91 1.29
CA GLN A 22 11.93 8.76 0.98
C GLN A 22 12.12 8.96 -0.54
N HIS A 23 11.57 8.08 -1.38
CA HIS A 23 11.57 8.18 -2.84
C HIS A 23 10.19 8.52 -3.41
N GLY A 24 9.30 9.05 -2.59
CA GLY A 24 7.98 9.52 -2.99
C GLY A 24 6.94 8.43 -3.21
N ARG A 25 7.20 7.19 -2.82
CA ARG A 25 6.28 6.06 -3.01
C ARG A 25 5.73 5.55 -1.69
N LEU A 26 4.43 5.69 -1.52
CA LEU A 26 3.71 5.24 -0.34
C LEU A 26 2.80 4.07 -0.70
N THR A 27 2.96 2.93 -0.03
CA THR A 27 2.07 1.78 -0.17
C THR A 27 1.26 1.61 1.11
N VAL A 28 -0.05 1.53 0.97
CA VAL A 28 -1.00 1.40 2.08
C VAL A 28 -1.76 0.10 1.94
N HIS A 29 -1.75 -0.70 2.99
CA HIS A 29 -2.61 -1.87 3.13
C HIS A 29 -3.74 -1.50 4.11
N PRO A 30 -5.00 -1.40 3.66
CA PRO A 30 -6.09 -1.00 4.53
C PRO A 30 -6.30 -2.00 5.67
N THR A 31 -6.50 -1.50 6.87
CA THR A 31 -6.86 -2.33 8.03
C THR A 31 -8.19 -3.04 7.73
N PRO A 32 -8.22 -4.39 7.81
CA PRO A 32 -9.43 -5.17 7.57
C PRO A 32 -10.45 -4.98 8.70
N GLY A 33 -11.72 -5.30 8.41
CA GLY A 33 -12.78 -5.34 9.43
C GLY A 33 -13.30 -3.97 9.88
N THR A 34 -12.90 -2.88 9.24
CA THR A 34 -13.44 -1.54 9.52
C THR A 34 -13.85 -0.81 8.26
N ASP A 35 -15.02 -0.20 8.29
CA ASP A 35 -15.55 0.65 7.21
C ASP A 35 -15.37 2.15 7.49
N ALA A 36 -14.80 2.50 8.64
CA ALA A 36 -14.61 3.87 9.04
C ALA A 36 -13.58 4.58 8.13
N ALA A 37 -13.94 5.75 7.61
CA ALA A 37 -13.03 6.55 6.78
C ALA A 37 -11.79 7.01 7.57
N ILE A 38 -11.94 7.23 8.88
CA ILE A 38 -10.83 7.61 9.75
C ILE A 38 -9.78 6.51 9.86
N ALA A 39 -10.17 5.23 9.86
CA ALA A 39 -9.23 4.13 9.91
C ALA A 39 -8.29 4.14 8.69
N LEU A 40 -8.82 4.42 7.49
CA LEU A 40 -8.01 4.54 6.30
C LEU A 40 -7.06 5.74 6.34
N ALA A 41 -7.48 6.86 6.96
CA ALA A 41 -6.58 7.99 7.18
C ALA A 41 -5.43 7.61 8.13
N TYR A 42 -5.71 6.80 9.14
CA TYR A 42 -4.69 6.27 10.05
C TYR A 42 -3.75 5.28 9.36
N ASP A 43 -4.26 4.43 8.48
CA ASP A 43 -3.42 3.55 7.65
C ASP A 43 -2.45 4.36 6.78
N VAL A 44 -2.90 5.49 6.21
CA VAL A 44 -2.04 6.40 5.44
C VAL A 44 -0.98 7.05 6.34
N LEU A 45 -1.35 7.51 7.55
CA LEU A 45 -0.41 8.08 8.51
C LEU A 45 0.62 7.04 8.97
N ALA A 46 0.19 5.83 9.29
CA ALA A 46 1.07 4.72 9.65
C ALA A 46 2.07 4.40 8.54
N ALA A 47 1.60 4.33 7.29
CA ALA A 47 2.47 4.12 6.13
C ALA A 47 3.49 5.26 5.93
N LEU A 48 3.15 6.49 6.31
CA LEU A 48 4.07 7.63 6.34
C LEU A 48 5.05 7.59 7.53
N GLY A 49 4.97 6.58 8.41
CA GLY A 49 5.75 6.50 9.64
C GLY A 49 5.37 7.57 10.67
N LYS A 50 4.13 8.08 10.62
CA LYS A 50 3.66 9.12 11.54
C LYS A 50 2.82 8.53 12.66
N PRO A 51 2.89 9.12 13.85
CA PRO A 51 2.09 8.66 14.98
C PRO A 51 0.60 8.74 14.64
N VAL A 52 -0.11 7.66 14.92
CA VAL A 52 -1.56 7.62 14.83
C VAL A 52 -2.11 8.09 16.19
N PRO A 53 -3.00 9.08 16.22
CA PRO A 53 -3.59 9.51 17.46
C PRO A 53 -4.39 8.38 18.11
N LEU A 54 -3.92 7.87 19.24
CA LEU A 54 -4.66 6.90 20.05
C LEU A 54 -5.68 7.67 20.90
N THR A 55 -6.70 8.23 20.27
CA THR A 55 -7.77 8.89 21.01
C THR A 55 -8.76 7.83 21.49
N GLY A 56 -8.84 7.63 22.80
CA GLY A 56 -9.85 6.78 23.45
C GLY A 56 -11.30 7.27 23.25
N HIS A 57 -11.49 8.38 22.58
CA HIS A 57 -12.76 8.92 22.18
C HIS A 57 -12.99 8.60 20.72
N ARG A 58 -14.13 8.03 20.38
CA ARG A 58 -14.56 7.81 18.99
C ARG A 58 -14.58 9.17 18.27
N PRO A 59 -13.66 9.48 17.39
CA PRO A 59 -13.76 10.67 16.60
C PRO A 59 -14.93 10.46 15.63
N LEU A 60 -15.99 11.22 15.80
CA LEU A 60 -17.15 11.20 14.91
C LEU A 60 -16.81 11.78 13.52
N ASP A 61 -15.73 12.58 13.45
CA ASP A 61 -15.30 13.22 12.22
C ASP A 61 -13.92 12.73 11.78
N ALA A 62 -13.84 12.23 10.55
CA ALA A 62 -12.60 11.80 9.91
C ALA A 62 -11.81 12.98 9.29
N GLY A 63 -12.41 14.17 9.19
CA GLY A 63 -11.83 15.34 8.53
C GLY A 63 -10.46 15.73 9.07
N PRO A 64 -10.27 15.83 10.40
CA PRO A 64 -8.96 16.17 10.98
C PRO A 64 -7.86 15.17 10.60
N ALA A 65 -8.13 13.86 10.65
CA ALA A 65 -7.16 12.83 10.32
C ALA A 65 -6.72 12.91 8.84
N TRP A 66 -7.67 13.11 7.93
CA TRP A 66 -7.38 13.34 6.51
C TRP A 66 -6.61 14.63 6.25
N SER A 67 -6.87 15.68 7.05
CA SER A 67 -6.13 16.93 6.95
C SER A 67 -4.68 16.77 7.38
N ILE A 68 -4.44 16.03 8.46
CA ILE A 68 -3.10 15.69 8.93
C ILE A 68 -2.37 14.83 7.89
N ALA A 69 -3.03 13.81 7.34
CA ALA A 69 -2.45 12.96 6.29
C ALA A 69 -2.07 13.79 5.04
N ALA A 70 -2.94 14.71 4.61
CA ALA A 70 -2.65 15.61 3.49
C ALA A 70 -1.46 16.53 3.78
N ALA A 71 -1.38 17.11 4.98
CA ALA A 71 -0.26 17.96 5.37
C ALA A 71 1.07 17.21 5.34
N TRP A 72 1.11 15.97 5.83
CA TRP A 72 2.32 15.16 5.79
C TRP A 72 2.70 14.72 4.37
N ILE A 73 1.74 14.38 3.51
CA ILE A 73 2.01 14.08 2.09
C ILE A 73 2.61 15.30 1.39
N LEU A 74 2.11 16.50 1.68
CA LEU A 74 2.66 17.73 1.10
C LEU A 74 4.02 18.12 1.69
N ALA A 75 4.27 17.81 2.96
CA ALA A 75 5.53 18.08 3.63
C ALA A 75 6.64 17.08 3.28
N THR A 76 6.29 15.96 2.68
CA THR A 76 7.21 14.91 2.22
C THR A 76 7.14 14.80 0.69
N PRO A 77 8.18 14.32 0.01
CA PRO A 77 8.16 14.24 -1.45
C PRO A 77 7.30 13.10 -2.00
N ILE A 78 6.12 12.85 -1.40
CA ILE A 78 5.24 11.77 -1.84
C ILE A 78 4.57 12.16 -3.16
N THR A 79 4.84 11.37 -4.20
CA THR A 79 4.26 11.53 -5.53
C THR A 79 3.27 10.45 -5.90
N HIS A 80 3.42 9.25 -5.32
CA HIS A 80 2.59 8.08 -5.60
C HIS A 80 2.05 7.47 -4.31
N LEU A 81 0.77 7.21 -4.28
CA LEU A 81 0.09 6.47 -3.22
C LEU A 81 -0.55 5.22 -3.81
N THR A 82 -0.02 4.05 -3.47
CA THR A 82 -0.56 2.75 -3.85
C THR A 82 -1.44 2.23 -2.72
N LEU A 83 -2.69 1.93 -3.03
CA LEU A 83 -3.63 1.31 -2.09
C LEU A 83 -3.93 -0.12 -2.53
N LEU A 84 -3.58 -1.07 -1.69
CA LEU A 84 -3.91 -2.47 -1.88
C LEU A 84 -5.37 -2.75 -1.51
N ARG A 85 -5.92 -3.86 -2.01
CA ARG A 85 -7.27 -4.34 -1.71
C ARG A 85 -8.37 -3.29 -1.96
N ALA A 86 -8.22 -2.51 -3.03
CA ALA A 86 -9.17 -1.45 -3.36
C ALA A 86 -10.61 -1.96 -3.56
N HIS A 87 -10.80 -3.25 -3.86
CA HIS A 87 -12.13 -3.87 -3.94
C HIS A 87 -12.88 -3.88 -2.59
N LEU A 88 -12.19 -3.71 -1.46
CA LEU A 88 -12.80 -3.63 -0.13
C LEU A 88 -13.18 -2.19 0.28
N LEU A 89 -12.88 -1.20 -0.56
CA LEU A 89 -13.26 0.18 -0.26
C LEU A 89 -14.79 0.35 -0.26
N THR A 90 -15.27 1.11 0.70
CA THR A 90 -16.63 1.66 0.65
C THR A 90 -16.66 2.94 -0.19
N PRO A 91 -17.82 3.36 -0.72
CA PRO A 91 -17.94 4.62 -1.46
C PRO A 91 -17.43 5.82 -0.67
N HIS A 92 -17.66 5.85 0.64
CA HIS A 92 -17.21 6.93 1.51
C HIS A 92 -15.68 7.00 1.62
N ARG A 93 -15.02 5.84 1.84
CA ARG A 93 -13.55 5.75 1.89
C ARG A 93 -12.92 6.13 0.55
N PHE A 94 -13.52 5.70 -0.55
CA PHE A 94 -13.05 6.03 -1.89
C PHE A 94 -13.12 7.54 -2.18
N ARG A 95 -14.25 8.18 -1.84
CA ARG A 95 -14.39 9.64 -1.99
C ARG A 95 -13.38 10.41 -1.13
N ALA A 96 -13.10 9.93 0.08
CA ALA A 96 -12.05 10.52 0.93
C ALA A 96 -10.66 10.45 0.28
N LEU A 97 -10.31 9.32 -0.36
CA LEU A 97 -9.08 9.19 -1.14
C LEU A 97 -9.03 10.13 -2.35
N LEU A 98 -10.13 10.26 -3.08
CA LEU A 98 -10.20 11.21 -4.19
C LEU A 98 -10.07 12.67 -3.71
N ALA A 99 -10.63 12.99 -2.54
CA ALA A 99 -10.45 14.30 -1.92
C ALA A 99 -8.99 14.53 -1.51
N LEU A 100 -8.32 13.51 -0.94
CA LEU A 100 -6.88 13.55 -0.63
C LEU A 100 -6.06 13.80 -1.90
N ARG A 101 -6.31 13.04 -2.98
CA ARG A 101 -5.65 13.22 -4.28
C ARG A 101 -5.80 14.66 -4.80
N ARG A 102 -7.01 15.21 -4.76
CA ARG A 102 -7.28 16.60 -5.22
C ARG A 102 -6.51 17.63 -4.40
N ARG A 103 -6.36 17.41 -3.10
CA ARG A 103 -5.66 18.34 -2.18
C ARG A 103 -4.16 18.27 -2.31
N THR A 104 -3.60 17.10 -2.60
CA THR A 104 -2.14 16.85 -2.54
C THR A 104 -1.50 16.71 -3.92
N GLY A 105 -2.29 16.48 -4.97
CA GLY A 105 -1.78 16.18 -6.31
C GLY A 105 -1.16 14.79 -6.46
N VAL A 106 -1.17 13.95 -5.42
CA VAL A 106 -0.56 12.62 -5.43
C VAL A 106 -1.22 11.73 -6.48
N ARG A 107 -0.41 10.95 -7.20
CA ARG A 107 -0.89 9.93 -8.12
C ARG A 107 -1.41 8.73 -7.34
N LEU A 108 -2.70 8.44 -7.47
CA LEU A 108 -3.35 7.35 -6.76
C LEU A 108 -3.33 6.08 -7.62
N ILE A 109 -2.76 5.00 -7.09
CA ILE A 109 -2.72 3.67 -7.69
C ILE A 109 -3.59 2.76 -6.82
N LEU A 110 -4.66 2.22 -7.40
CA LEU A 110 -5.59 1.32 -6.71
C LEU A 110 -5.36 -0.10 -7.21
N VAL A 111 -4.98 -1.01 -6.34
CA VAL A 111 -4.80 -2.44 -6.67
C VAL A 111 -6.04 -3.21 -6.22
N CYS A 112 -6.74 -3.78 -7.18
CA CYS A 112 -7.99 -4.53 -6.97
C CYS A 112 -7.71 -6.03 -7.09
N HIS A 113 -7.65 -6.72 -5.98
CA HIS A 113 -7.45 -8.17 -5.88
C HIS A 113 -8.79 -8.91 -6.02
N HIS A 114 -9.46 -8.72 -7.15
CA HIS A 114 -10.74 -9.38 -7.43
C HIS A 114 -11.01 -9.39 -8.94
N ARG A 115 -11.66 -10.46 -9.44
CA ARG A 115 -11.97 -10.63 -10.87
C ARG A 115 -12.92 -9.58 -11.43
N ALA A 116 -13.83 -9.10 -10.60
CA ALA A 116 -14.79 -8.07 -10.99
C ALA A 116 -14.62 -6.83 -10.14
N MET A 117 -14.57 -5.70 -10.79
CA MET A 117 -14.63 -4.41 -10.12
C MET A 117 -16.03 -4.19 -9.54
N ARG A 118 -16.13 -3.64 -8.34
CA ARG A 118 -17.44 -3.29 -7.79
C ARG A 118 -18.10 -2.18 -8.62
N ALA A 119 -19.38 -2.30 -8.91
CA ALA A 119 -20.13 -1.36 -9.75
C ALA A 119 -20.01 0.12 -9.29
N PHE A 120 -19.91 0.36 -7.95
CA PHE A 120 -19.70 1.71 -7.46
C PHE A 120 -18.30 2.26 -7.84
N LEU A 121 -17.26 1.42 -7.82
CA LEU A 121 -15.90 1.81 -8.15
C LEU A 121 -15.82 2.20 -9.64
N GLU A 122 -16.43 1.42 -10.50
CA GLU A 122 -16.56 1.74 -11.93
C GLU A 122 -17.25 3.06 -12.15
N ARG A 123 -18.37 3.28 -11.46
CA ARG A 123 -19.15 4.51 -11.58
C ARG A 123 -18.36 5.75 -11.13
N GLU A 124 -17.68 5.66 -10.00
CA GLU A 124 -16.88 6.78 -9.47
C GLU A 124 -15.63 7.03 -10.33
N LEU A 125 -15.01 5.98 -10.87
CA LEU A 125 -13.85 6.09 -11.77
C LEU A 125 -14.21 6.72 -13.11
N ARG A 126 -15.41 6.49 -13.65
CA ARG A 126 -15.86 7.15 -14.90
C ARG A 126 -15.85 8.68 -14.82
N GLN A 127 -15.90 9.23 -13.60
CA GLN A 127 -15.89 10.68 -13.37
C GLN A 127 -14.47 11.26 -13.23
N VAL A 128 -13.45 10.42 -13.28
CA VAL A 128 -12.05 10.80 -13.06
C VAL A 128 -11.21 10.22 -14.19
N GLU A 129 -10.29 11.01 -14.71
CA GLU A 129 -9.30 10.49 -15.65
C GLU A 129 -8.51 9.36 -15.00
N HIS A 130 -8.57 8.17 -15.58
CA HIS A 130 -7.93 6.97 -15.05
C HIS A 130 -7.48 6.04 -16.17
N GLY A 131 -6.45 5.23 -15.89
CA GLY A 131 -6.05 4.09 -16.70
C GLY A 131 -6.29 2.79 -15.93
N ILE A 132 -6.48 1.70 -16.66
CA ILE A 132 -6.58 0.35 -16.12
C ILE A 132 -5.42 -0.46 -16.69
N ALA A 133 -4.72 -1.21 -15.83
CA ALA A 133 -3.64 -2.10 -16.21
C ALA A 133 -3.73 -3.40 -15.39
N GLU A 134 -3.19 -4.47 -15.91
CA GLU A 134 -3.05 -5.73 -15.18
C GLU A 134 -1.84 -5.71 -14.27
N ALA A 135 -1.91 -6.42 -13.14
CA ALA A 135 -0.87 -6.44 -12.12
C ALA A 135 0.45 -6.99 -12.67
N CYS A 136 0.40 -8.06 -13.46
CA CYS A 136 1.57 -8.66 -14.09
C CYS A 136 2.36 -7.68 -15.00
N ALA A 137 1.70 -6.68 -15.58
CA ALA A 137 2.36 -5.68 -16.40
C ALA A 137 3.07 -4.59 -15.60
N LEU A 138 2.67 -4.38 -14.33
CA LEU A 138 3.17 -3.28 -13.50
C LEU A 138 3.96 -3.73 -12.27
N LEU A 139 3.70 -4.94 -11.80
CA LEU A 139 4.30 -5.53 -10.62
C LEU A 139 5.00 -6.83 -11.06
N PRO A 140 6.18 -6.74 -11.67
CA PRO A 140 6.93 -7.90 -12.09
C PRO A 140 7.18 -8.83 -10.90
N GLU A 141 7.26 -10.11 -11.18
CA GLU A 141 7.54 -11.14 -10.19
C GLU A 141 8.85 -10.77 -9.46
N ALA A 142 8.75 -10.51 -8.16
CA ALA A 142 9.96 -10.33 -7.36
C ALA A 142 10.66 -11.70 -7.31
N GLU A 143 11.89 -11.75 -7.80
CA GLU A 143 12.69 -12.97 -7.68
C GLU A 143 12.69 -13.49 -6.25
N PRO A 144 12.61 -14.82 -6.06
CA PRO A 144 12.75 -15.39 -4.74
C PRO A 144 14.12 -14.98 -4.18
N ALA A 145 14.11 -14.13 -3.16
CA ALA A 145 15.33 -13.76 -2.47
C ALA A 145 16.03 -15.04 -2.03
N THR A 146 17.19 -15.32 -2.60
CA THR A 146 18.04 -16.42 -2.16
C THR A 146 18.40 -16.12 -0.70
N ILE A 147 17.73 -16.82 0.21
CA ILE A 147 18.06 -16.75 1.62
C ILE A 147 19.42 -17.47 1.76
N GLU A 148 20.49 -16.71 1.67
CA GLU A 148 21.78 -17.18 2.15
C GLU A 148 21.60 -17.48 3.64
N ARG A 149 21.48 -18.78 3.95
CA ARG A 149 21.55 -19.25 5.32
C ARG A 149 22.96 -18.93 5.81
N GLN A 150 23.11 -17.77 6.46
CA GLN A 150 24.28 -17.54 7.30
C GLN A 150 24.26 -18.61 8.38
N THR A 151 25.15 -19.57 8.24
CA THR A 151 25.42 -20.60 9.23
C THR A 151 25.90 -19.88 10.48
N THR A 152 25.02 -19.69 11.43
CA THR A 152 25.34 -19.06 12.72
C THR A 152 26.27 -20.03 13.47
N GLN A 153 27.51 -19.60 13.67
CA GLN A 153 28.42 -20.27 14.59
C GLN A 153 27.75 -20.44 15.95
N ALA A 154 27.66 -21.68 16.40
CA ALA A 154 27.15 -22.05 17.70
C ALA A 154 28.05 -21.43 18.79
N GLY A 155 27.43 -20.76 19.75
CA GLY A 155 28.06 -20.50 21.01
C GLY A 155 27.88 -19.07 21.59
N ARG A 156 26.64 -18.74 22.00
CA ARG A 156 26.41 -17.84 23.15
C ARG A 156 24.93 -17.90 23.59
N PRO A 157 24.62 -18.03 24.88
CA PRO A 157 23.26 -18.05 25.37
C PRO A 157 22.61 -16.67 25.18
N LEU A 158 21.43 -16.65 24.52
CA LEU A 158 20.65 -15.45 24.28
C LEU A 158 19.88 -15.09 25.57
N ALA A 159 20.39 -14.11 26.32
CA ALA A 159 19.55 -13.36 27.24
C ALA A 159 18.86 -12.22 26.47
N ASN A 160 17.54 -12.21 26.53
CA ASN A 160 16.63 -11.09 26.20
C ASN A 160 17.08 -10.18 25.03
N ARG A 161 16.87 -10.63 23.80
CA ARG A 161 16.87 -9.75 22.63
C ARG A 161 15.55 -9.84 21.91
N TRP A 162 14.84 -8.72 21.85
CA TRP A 162 13.76 -8.50 20.90
C TRP A 162 14.27 -8.82 19.51
N ILE A 163 13.49 -9.60 18.76
CA ILE A 163 13.83 -10.03 17.40
C ILE A 163 13.97 -8.79 16.53
N SER A 164 15.19 -8.40 16.22
CA SER A 164 15.46 -7.45 15.15
C SER A 164 15.21 -8.16 13.83
N LEU A 165 14.21 -7.74 13.09
CA LEU A 165 14.02 -8.16 11.72
C LEU A 165 15.27 -7.82 10.91
N PRO A 166 15.81 -8.74 10.10
CA PRO A 166 16.99 -8.45 9.30
C PRO A 166 16.66 -7.36 8.29
N ALA A 167 17.41 -6.27 8.35
CA ALA A 167 17.46 -5.28 7.30
C ALA A 167 18.15 -5.88 6.08
N LEU A 168 17.68 -5.53 4.88
CA LEU A 168 18.26 -5.80 3.57
C LEU A 168 17.84 -7.11 2.89
N ILE A 169 16.73 -7.00 2.15
CA ILE A 169 16.56 -7.75 0.91
C ILE A 169 17.08 -6.85 -0.21
N THR A 170 18.24 -7.18 -0.76
CA THR A 170 18.75 -6.52 -1.97
C THR A 170 18.12 -7.20 -3.17
N LEU A 171 17.22 -6.50 -3.85
CA LEU A 171 16.64 -6.97 -5.12
C LEU A 171 17.69 -6.79 -6.23
N LYS A 172 18.11 -7.90 -6.82
CA LYS A 172 18.92 -7.91 -8.06
C LYS A 172 17.95 -8.06 -9.24
N ALA A 173 18.04 -7.15 -10.18
CA ALA A 173 17.26 -7.23 -11.42
C ALA A 173 17.77 -8.38 -12.29
N LEU A 174 16.87 -9.17 -12.85
CA LEU A 174 17.14 -10.13 -13.91
C LEU A 174 16.46 -9.70 -15.20
N ASP A 175 17.23 -9.84 -16.28
CA ASP A 175 16.78 -9.62 -17.64
C ASP A 175 15.97 -10.79 -18.18
N ASP A 176 14.93 -10.43 -18.93
CA ASP A 176 14.20 -11.21 -19.94
C ASP A 176 13.75 -12.65 -19.65
N ALA A 177 12.55 -12.76 -19.09
CA ALA A 177 11.52 -13.72 -19.57
C ALA A 177 10.23 -13.52 -18.77
N THR A 178 9.32 -12.72 -19.28
CA THR A 178 7.99 -12.54 -18.67
C THR A 178 7.12 -13.74 -19.05
N PRO A 179 6.74 -14.63 -18.12
CA PRO A 179 5.72 -15.65 -18.39
C PRO A 179 4.35 -14.96 -18.50
N PRO A 180 3.43 -15.51 -19.32
CA PRO A 180 2.08 -14.94 -19.43
C PRO A 180 1.33 -15.04 -18.11
N CYS A 181 0.60 -14.02 -17.78
CA CYS A 181 -0.38 -14.04 -16.68
C CYS A 181 -1.38 -15.16 -16.89
N ARG A 182 -1.49 -16.07 -15.94
CA ARG A 182 -2.49 -17.15 -15.92
C ARG A 182 -3.82 -16.70 -15.36
#